data_bc352cb87397b98304a303ce44cf86bd
#
_entry.id   bc352cb87397b98304a303ce44cf86bd
#
_cell.length_a   1.000
_cell.length_b   1.000
_cell.length_c   1.000
_cell.angle_alpha   90.00
_cell.angle_beta   90.00
_cell.angle_gamma   90.00
#
_symmetry.space_group_name_H-M   'P 1'
#
loop_
_entity.id
_entity.type
_entity.pdbx_description
1 polymer ?
#
loop_
_entity_poly.entity_id
_entity_poly.type
_entity_poly.pdbx_seq_one_letter_code
_entity_poly.pdbx_strand_id
1 'polypeptide(L)'
;MTVNEIAQDLVALCKTGDFETPGQKYWADDVVSVEAGGPPGMDPVSRGKAAAAAKGEWWAGAHTINSTSVDGPWVNGDQFTVRFHMDVTVKESGQRQVMDEIALYTIKNGKIAEERFFYGA
;
A
#
# COMPACT_ATOMS: atom_id res chain seq x y z
N MET A 1 7.16 16.88 8.94
CA MET A 1 7.06 16.82 7.47
C MET A 1 5.65 17.19 7.04
N THR A 2 5.53 17.88 5.94
CA THR A 2 4.23 18.20 5.35
C THR A 2 3.62 16.96 4.70
N VAL A 3 2.33 17.00 4.43
CA VAL A 3 1.63 15.94 3.68
C VAL A 3 2.30 15.71 2.32
N ASN A 4 2.64 16.80 1.62
CA ASN A 4 3.31 16.71 0.32
C ASN A 4 4.69 16.05 0.42
N GLU A 5 5.47 16.36 1.44
CA GLU A 5 6.78 15.75 1.66
C GLU A 5 6.67 14.25 1.91
N ILE A 6 5.70 13.83 2.75
CA ILE A 6 5.44 12.42 3.02
C ILE A 6 5.04 11.71 1.72
N ALA A 7 4.12 12.32 0.96
CA ALA A 7 3.63 11.75 -0.29
C ALA A 7 4.75 11.56 -1.32
N GLN A 8 5.62 12.56 -1.48
CA GLN A 8 6.75 12.50 -2.41
C GLN A 8 7.75 11.43 -2.01
N ASP A 9 8.06 11.32 -0.72
CA ASP A 9 8.99 10.31 -0.22
C ASP A 9 8.44 8.89 -0.38
N LEU A 10 7.15 8.69 -0.07
CA LEU A 10 6.49 7.40 -0.25
C LEU A 10 6.54 6.95 -1.71
N VAL A 11 6.20 7.83 -2.64
CA VAL A 11 6.23 7.52 -4.07
C VAL A 11 7.66 7.21 -4.53
N ALA A 12 8.64 8.00 -4.09
CA ALA A 12 10.04 7.77 -4.45
C ALA A 12 10.53 6.40 -3.97
N LEU A 13 10.21 6.01 -2.75
CA LEU A 13 10.54 4.69 -2.21
C LEU A 13 9.87 3.56 -3.01
N CYS A 14 8.57 3.69 -3.27
CA CYS A 14 7.83 2.70 -4.04
C CYS A 14 8.37 2.53 -5.46
N LYS A 15 8.82 3.62 -6.09
CA LYS A 15 9.44 3.55 -7.42
C LYS A 15 10.73 2.75 -7.45
N THR A 16 11.43 2.61 -6.33
CA THR A 16 12.60 1.76 -6.22
C THR A 16 12.26 0.28 -5.93
N GLY A 17 10.98 -0.03 -5.79
CA GLY A 17 10.51 -1.36 -5.40
C GLY A 17 10.41 -1.56 -3.90
N ASP A 18 10.67 -0.54 -3.11
CA ASP A 18 10.60 -0.61 -1.65
C ASP A 18 9.19 -0.24 -1.17
N PHE A 19 8.36 -1.26 -0.97
CA PHE A 19 6.99 -1.10 -0.49
C PHE A 19 6.86 -1.26 1.03
N GLU A 20 7.96 -1.61 1.71
CA GLU A 20 7.96 -1.85 3.16
C GLU A 20 8.33 -0.60 3.96
N THR A 21 9.37 0.10 3.55
CA THR A 21 9.89 1.27 4.28
C THR A 21 8.85 2.37 4.50
N PRO A 22 7.96 2.70 3.53
CA PRO A 22 6.97 3.75 3.76
C PRO A 22 6.08 3.50 4.99
N GLY A 23 5.64 2.27 5.17
CA GLY A 23 4.83 1.90 6.33
C GLY A 23 5.62 2.01 7.64
N GLN A 24 6.82 1.46 7.68
CA GLN A 24 7.68 1.53 8.86
C GLN A 24 7.98 2.98 9.25
N LYS A 25 8.18 3.83 8.26
CA LYS A 25 8.56 5.24 8.46
C LYS A 25 7.37 6.12 8.85
N TYR A 26 6.20 5.87 8.29
CA TYR A 26 5.08 6.81 8.36
C TYR A 26 3.82 6.30 9.04
N TRP A 27 3.61 5.00 9.23
CA TRP A 27 2.41 4.53 9.89
C TRP A 27 2.27 5.07 11.31
N ALA A 28 1.08 5.57 11.66
CA ALA A 28 0.71 5.80 13.05
C ALA A 28 0.61 4.45 13.78
N ASP A 29 0.78 4.45 15.10
CA ASP A 29 0.69 3.23 15.90
C ASP A 29 -0.68 2.55 15.74
N ASP A 30 -1.73 3.34 15.58
CA ASP A 30 -3.12 2.90 15.40
C ASP A 30 -3.58 2.96 13.93
N VAL A 31 -2.66 2.87 12.98
CA VAL A 31 -2.99 2.91 11.56
C VAL A 31 -4.08 1.89 11.20
N VAL A 32 -4.98 2.28 10.30
CA VAL A 32 -5.99 1.40 9.73
C VAL A 32 -5.66 1.19 8.25
N SER A 33 -5.48 -0.06 7.85
CA SER A 33 -5.18 -0.45 6.48
C SER A 33 -6.33 -1.27 5.92
N VAL A 34 -6.95 -0.78 4.83
CA VAL A 34 -8.18 -1.35 4.29
C VAL A 34 -7.95 -1.81 2.86
N GLU A 35 -8.22 -3.10 2.62
CA GLU A 35 -8.23 -3.68 1.27
C GLU A 35 -9.63 -3.60 0.66
N ALA A 36 -9.71 -3.57 -0.68
CA ALA A 36 -11.00 -3.61 -1.39
C ALA A 36 -11.66 -4.98 -1.32
N GLY A 37 -10.87 -6.03 -1.13
CA GLY A 37 -11.32 -7.40 -1.01
C GLY A 37 -10.18 -8.30 -0.58
N GLY A 38 -10.36 -9.59 -0.70
CA GLY A 38 -9.32 -10.56 -0.36
C GLY A 38 -9.85 -11.98 -0.38
N PRO A 39 -9.00 -12.95 0.01
CA PRO A 39 -9.44 -14.34 0.10
C PRO A 39 -10.63 -14.51 1.03
N PRO A 40 -11.51 -15.48 0.77
CA PRO A 40 -12.64 -15.78 1.67
C PRO A 40 -12.15 -16.02 3.11
N GLY A 41 -12.85 -15.41 4.07
CA GLY A 41 -12.52 -15.56 5.49
C GLY A 41 -11.43 -14.62 6.01
N MET A 42 -10.82 -13.81 5.14
CA MET A 42 -9.84 -12.81 5.55
C MET A 42 -10.52 -11.46 5.77
N ASP A 43 -10.26 -10.83 6.92
CA ASP A 43 -10.76 -9.49 7.20
C ASP A 43 -10.03 -8.47 6.32
N PRO A 44 -10.75 -7.67 5.51
CA PRO A 44 -10.09 -6.65 4.68
C PRO A 44 -9.52 -5.49 5.49
N VAL A 45 -9.84 -5.37 6.76
CA VAL A 45 -9.38 -4.29 7.63
C VAL A 45 -8.33 -4.79 8.59
N SER A 46 -7.13 -4.19 8.51
CA SER A 46 -6.03 -4.43 9.46
C SER A 46 -5.89 -3.20 10.35
N ARG A 47 -5.87 -3.41 11.67
CA ARG A 47 -5.78 -2.33 12.66
C ARG A 47 -4.48 -2.42 13.43
N GLY A 48 -3.73 -1.30 13.44
CA GLY A 48 -2.44 -1.18 14.11
C GLY A 48 -1.26 -1.55 13.21
N LYS A 49 -0.08 -1.08 13.57
CA LYS A 49 1.16 -1.29 12.82
C LYS A 49 1.49 -2.76 12.62
N ALA A 50 1.36 -3.57 13.67
CA ALA A 50 1.71 -4.98 13.60
C ALA A 50 0.84 -5.74 12.59
N ALA A 51 -0.47 -5.48 12.58
CA ALA A 51 -1.41 -6.10 11.65
C ALA A 51 -1.15 -5.65 10.21
N ALA A 52 -0.90 -4.36 10.01
CA ALA A 52 -0.58 -3.81 8.69
C ALA A 52 0.73 -4.40 8.14
N ALA A 53 1.76 -4.50 8.99
CA ALA A 53 3.03 -5.12 8.61
C ALA A 53 2.87 -6.61 8.29
N ALA A 54 2.11 -7.35 9.08
CA ALA A 54 1.86 -8.77 8.84
C ALA A 54 1.14 -9.00 7.50
N LYS A 55 0.19 -8.15 7.16
CA LYS A 55 -0.49 -8.19 5.86
C LYS A 55 0.49 -7.99 4.71
N GLY A 56 1.37 -6.98 4.82
CA GLY A 56 2.37 -6.71 3.81
C GLY A 56 3.37 -7.86 3.64
N GLU A 57 3.82 -8.45 4.73
CA GLU A 57 4.72 -9.61 4.72
C GLU A 57 4.06 -10.83 4.07
N TRP A 58 2.81 -11.09 4.40
CA TRP A 58 2.05 -12.17 3.78
C TRP A 58 1.95 -11.97 2.26
N TRP A 59 1.60 -10.78 1.83
CA TRP A 59 1.46 -10.46 0.41
C TRP A 59 2.80 -10.63 -0.32
N ALA A 60 3.87 -10.06 0.22
CA ALA A 60 5.21 -10.15 -0.36
C ALA A 60 5.72 -11.59 -0.42
N GLY A 61 5.39 -12.40 0.57
CA GLY A 61 5.74 -13.82 0.61
C GLY A 61 4.95 -14.68 -0.39
N ALA A 62 3.74 -14.24 -0.76
CA ALA A 62 2.86 -14.98 -1.67
C ALA A 62 3.05 -14.62 -3.15
N HIS A 63 3.72 -13.51 -3.44
CA HIS A 63 3.85 -12.97 -4.79
C HIS A 63 5.29 -12.67 -5.17
N THR A 64 5.61 -12.87 -6.45
CA THR A 64 6.82 -12.34 -7.07
C THR A 64 6.42 -11.12 -7.90
N ILE A 65 7.06 -9.98 -7.67
CA ILE A 65 6.82 -8.78 -8.47
C ILE A 65 7.73 -8.86 -9.70
N ASN A 66 7.13 -8.97 -10.89
CA ASN A 66 7.88 -9.03 -12.13
C ASN A 66 8.22 -7.63 -12.66
N SER A 67 7.27 -6.71 -12.53
CA SER A 67 7.46 -5.30 -12.86
C SER A 67 6.46 -4.44 -12.10
N THR A 68 6.80 -3.16 -11.93
CA THR A 68 5.94 -2.21 -11.24
C THR A 68 6.10 -0.83 -11.86
N SER A 69 5.02 -0.07 -11.89
CA SER A 69 5.06 1.37 -12.12
C SER A 69 4.20 2.07 -11.08
N VAL A 70 4.64 3.26 -10.68
CA VAL A 70 4.02 4.04 -9.62
C VAL A 70 3.80 5.45 -10.13
N ASP A 71 2.55 5.92 -10.10
CA ASP A 71 2.17 7.25 -10.55
C ASP A 71 1.61 8.07 -9.40
N GLY A 72 1.86 9.36 -9.43
CA GLY A 72 1.46 10.31 -8.40
C GLY A 72 2.68 10.91 -7.70
N PRO A 73 2.48 11.48 -6.51
CA PRO A 73 1.22 11.53 -5.76
C PRO A 73 0.29 12.64 -6.25
N TRP A 74 -1.00 12.51 -5.95
CA TRP A 74 -1.98 13.58 -6.11
C TRP A 74 -2.46 13.98 -4.72
N VAL A 75 -2.07 15.18 -4.28
CA VAL A 75 -2.26 15.66 -2.91
C VAL A 75 -3.42 16.63 -2.84
N ASN A 76 -4.30 16.43 -1.86
CA ASN A 76 -5.38 17.36 -1.55
C ASN A 76 -5.61 17.39 -0.03
N GLY A 77 -5.29 18.52 0.59
CA GLY A 77 -5.44 18.68 2.03
C GLY A 77 -4.58 17.72 2.83
N ASP A 78 -5.19 16.92 3.66
CA ASP A 78 -4.54 15.93 4.52
C ASP A 78 -4.47 14.54 3.87
N GLN A 79 -4.83 14.43 2.59
CA GLN A 79 -4.89 13.16 1.88
C GLN A 79 -4.08 13.22 0.58
N PHE A 80 -3.63 12.05 0.13
CA PHE A 80 -3.06 11.90 -1.20
C PHE A 80 -3.36 10.52 -1.76
N THR A 81 -3.37 10.43 -3.09
CA THR A 81 -3.52 9.17 -3.81
C THR A 81 -2.27 8.83 -4.58
N VAL A 82 -2.07 7.51 -4.76
CA VAL A 82 -0.98 6.94 -5.56
C VAL A 82 -1.57 5.80 -6.38
N ARG A 83 -1.17 5.71 -7.64
CA ARG A 83 -1.55 4.58 -8.50
C ARG A 83 -0.41 3.59 -8.58
N PHE A 84 -0.71 2.34 -8.31
CA PHE A 84 0.22 1.21 -8.46
C PHE A 84 -0.26 0.32 -9.61
N HIS A 85 0.67 0.00 -10.50
CA HIS A 85 0.45 -0.95 -11.58
C HIS A 85 1.54 -2.00 -11.51
N MET A 86 1.19 -3.25 -11.27
CA MET A 86 2.13 -4.32 -11.03
C MET A 86 1.82 -5.55 -11.88
N ASP A 87 2.86 -6.15 -12.43
CA ASP A 87 2.81 -7.49 -12.99
C ASP A 87 3.39 -8.44 -11.95
N VAL A 88 2.60 -9.37 -11.47
CA VAL A 88 2.99 -10.28 -10.38
C VAL A 88 2.74 -11.73 -10.75
N THR A 89 3.49 -12.63 -10.11
CA THR A 89 3.25 -14.06 -10.17
C THR A 89 2.86 -14.57 -8.79
N VAL A 90 1.73 -15.27 -8.70
CA VAL A 90 1.31 -15.94 -7.46
C VAL A 90 2.19 -17.18 -7.29
N LYS A 91 3.00 -17.22 -6.23
CA LYS A 91 4.00 -18.29 -6.04
C LYS A 91 3.37 -19.68 -5.97
N GLU A 92 2.24 -19.80 -5.27
CA GLU A 92 1.57 -21.09 -5.05
C GLU A 92 1.09 -21.73 -6.36
N SER A 93 0.47 -20.95 -7.25
CA SER A 93 -0.12 -21.44 -8.50
C SER A 93 0.77 -21.27 -9.72
N GLY A 94 1.77 -20.38 -9.63
CA GLY A 94 2.54 -19.93 -10.78
C GLY A 94 1.78 -18.99 -11.71
N GLN A 95 0.56 -18.63 -11.37
CA GLN A 95 -0.28 -17.79 -12.20
C GLN A 95 0.23 -16.34 -12.20
N ARG A 96 0.39 -15.79 -13.40
CA ARG A 96 0.77 -14.41 -13.61
C ARG A 96 -0.47 -13.54 -13.74
N GLN A 97 -0.47 -12.39 -13.10
CA GLN A 97 -1.60 -11.46 -13.17
C GLN A 97 -1.13 -10.02 -13.08
N VAL A 98 -1.93 -9.11 -13.65
CA VAL A 98 -1.70 -7.68 -13.57
C VAL A 98 -2.60 -7.11 -12.49
N MET A 99 -2.01 -6.37 -11.56
CA MET A 99 -2.73 -5.65 -10.50
C MET A 99 -2.65 -4.16 -10.79
N ASP A 100 -3.79 -3.50 -10.79
CA ASP A 100 -3.89 -2.06 -10.98
C ASP A 100 -4.75 -1.51 -9.85
N GLU A 101 -4.19 -0.62 -9.04
CA GLU A 101 -4.88 -0.13 -7.85
C GLU A 101 -4.55 1.32 -7.54
N ILE A 102 -5.49 1.97 -6.87
CA ILE A 102 -5.33 3.30 -6.30
C ILE A 102 -5.27 3.16 -4.79
N ALA A 103 -4.27 3.77 -4.16
CA ALA A 103 -4.17 3.87 -2.72
C ALA A 103 -4.51 5.28 -2.28
N LEU A 104 -5.36 5.41 -1.26
CA LEU A 104 -5.70 6.68 -0.62
C LEU A 104 -5.10 6.68 0.78
N TYR A 105 -4.24 7.66 1.04
CA TYR A 105 -3.58 7.83 2.33
C TYR A 105 -4.13 9.06 3.03
N THR A 106 -4.48 8.92 4.30
CA THR A 106 -4.91 10.02 5.16
C THR A 106 -3.82 10.28 6.20
N ILE A 107 -3.36 11.52 6.26
CA ILE A 107 -2.28 11.93 7.16
C ILE A 107 -2.88 12.66 8.37
N LYS A 108 -2.41 12.28 9.55
CA LYS A 108 -2.81 12.90 10.81
C LYS A 108 -1.57 13.01 11.71
N ASN A 109 -1.29 14.21 12.19
CA ASN A 109 -0.13 14.45 13.06
C ASN A 109 1.20 13.96 12.45
N GLY A 110 1.38 14.16 11.14
CA GLY A 110 2.60 13.77 10.45
C GLY A 110 2.77 12.26 10.22
N LYS A 111 1.71 11.47 10.39
CA LYS A 111 1.71 10.03 10.23
C LYS A 111 0.56 9.57 9.34
N ILE A 112 0.69 8.39 8.74
CA ILE A 112 -0.40 7.75 8.00
C ILE A 112 -1.38 7.16 9.02
N ALA A 113 -2.55 7.79 9.12
CA ALA A 113 -3.62 7.31 10.01
C ALA A 113 -4.44 6.20 9.34
N GLU A 114 -4.64 6.30 8.02
CA GLU A 114 -5.36 5.31 7.25
C GLU A 114 -4.73 5.20 5.86
N GLU A 115 -4.68 3.98 5.36
CA GLU A 115 -4.41 3.67 3.96
C GLU A 115 -5.52 2.77 3.44
N ARG A 116 -6.07 3.14 2.29
CA ARG A 116 -7.21 2.42 1.70
C ARG A 116 -6.90 2.14 0.24
N PHE A 117 -7.04 0.88 -0.14
CA PHE A 117 -6.72 0.42 -1.48
C PHE A 117 -8.00 0.13 -2.28
N PHE A 118 -8.04 0.63 -3.51
CA PHE A 118 -9.14 0.47 -4.43
C PHE A 118 -8.66 -0.31 -5.65
N TYR A 119 -9.26 -1.46 -5.89
CA TYR A 119 -9.04 -2.26 -7.09
C TYR A 119 -10.34 -2.98 -7.46
N GLY A 120 -10.54 -3.16 -8.76
CA GLY A 120 -11.75 -3.76 -9.27
C GLY A 120 -11.71 -5.28 -9.36
N ALA A 121 -12.85 -5.84 -9.58
CA ALA A 121 -13.01 -7.23 -9.93
C ALA A 121 -12.83 -7.42 -11.44
#